data_467668e54040694e7b8374ce05c67c5d
#
_entry.id   467668e54040694e7b8374ce05c67c5d
#
_cell.length_a   1.000
_cell.length_b   1.000
_cell.length_c   1.000
_cell.angle_alpha   90.00
_cell.angle_beta   90.00
_cell.angle_gamma   90.00
#
_symmetry.space_group_name_H-M   'P 1'
#
loop_
_entity.id
_entity.type
_entity.pdbx_description
1 polymer ?
#
loop_
_entity_poly.entity_id
_entity_poly.type
_entity_poly.pdbx_seq_one_letter_code
_entity_poly.pdbx_strand_id
1 'polypeptide(L)'
;MANYFNTLSLSNKLNQLGKCRFMDRSEFTGGCEYIKGWNIVIIGCGAQGLNQGLNMRDSGLNISYALREQAIAEKRQSFQWASENGFTVGTAEELVPAADLVLNLTPDKQHTAAVTAVMPLMKQGATLAYSHGFNIVEEGMQIREDLTVIMVAPKCPGTEVREEYKRGFGVPTLIAVHPENDPQGNGHTIAKAYASATGGDRAGVLESSFIAEVKSDLMGEQTILCGMLQTGAILGHQQLLNLGVDAAYARKLIQYGWETVTEGLKHGGITNMMDRLSNPAKIRAFDMAEDLKVILAPLFQKHMDDIIEGEFSRTMMIDWDNDDANLLKWRSQ
;
A
#
# COMPACT_ATOMS: atom_id res chain seq x y z
N MET A 1 -17.04 -7.45 -12.86
CA MET A 1 -15.94 -7.82 -13.79
C MET A 1 -15.31 -9.10 -13.30
N ALA A 2 -14.66 -9.88 -14.15
CA ALA A 2 -13.99 -11.09 -13.71
C ALA A 2 -12.70 -10.69 -12.98
N ASN A 3 -12.48 -11.24 -11.78
CA ASN A 3 -11.24 -11.10 -11.04
C ASN A 3 -10.09 -11.71 -11.87
N TYR A 4 -9.05 -10.91 -12.16
CA TYR A 4 -7.93 -11.32 -13.02
C TYR A 4 -7.25 -12.61 -12.54
N PHE A 5 -7.02 -12.72 -11.21
CA PHE A 5 -6.44 -13.92 -10.64
C PHE A 5 -7.21 -15.19 -11.00
N ASN A 6 -8.55 -15.14 -10.96
CA ASN A 6 -9.38 -16.31 -11.23
C ASN A 6 -9.46 -16.69 -12.71
N THR A 7 -9.08 -15.80 -13.62
CA THR A 7 -8.98 -16.11 -15.06
C THR A 7 -7.70 -16.88 -15.44
N LEU A 8 -6.67 -16.86 -14.59
CA LEU A 8 -5.38 -17.46 -14.88
C LEU A 8 -5.38 -18.98 -14.75
N SER A 9 -4.52 -19.64 -15.54
CA SER A 9 -4.20 -21.05 -15.36
C SER A 9 -3.55 -21.31 -13.99
N LEU A 10 -3.65 -22.54 -13.47
CA LEU A 10 -3.04 -22.90 -12.19
C LEU A 10 -1.53 -22.61 -12.17
N SER A 11 -0.82 -22.92 -13.26
CA SER A 11 0.61 -22.64 -13.38
C SER A 11 0.92 -21.16 -13.22
N ASN A 12 0.16 -20.30 -13.91
CA ASN A 12 0.35 -18.84 -13.81
C ASN A 12 0.00 -18.31 -12.43
N LYS A 13 -1.06 -18.83 -11.79
CA LYS A 13 -1.39 -18.48 -10.41
C LYS A 13 -0.22 -18.78 -9.47
N LEU A 14 0.31 -20.00 -9.51
CA LEU A 14 1.42 -20.42 -8.66
C LEU A 14 2.70 -19.63 -8.94
N ASN A 15 3.02 -19.38 -10.21
CA ASN A 15 4.19 -18.57 -10.58
C ASN A 15 4.10 -17.13 -10.04
N GLN A 16 2.93 -16.51 -10.12
CA GLN A 16 2.76 -15.14 -9.63
C GLN A 16 2.68 -15.08 -8.10
N LEU A 17 1.98 -16.01 -7.45
CA LEU A 17 1.93 -16.08 -5.99
C LEU A 17 3.29 -16.38 -5.36
N GLY A 18 4.08 -17.23 -5.99
CA GLY A 18 5.42 -17.59 -5.52
C GLY A 18 6.52 -16.60 -5.87
N LYS A 19 6.21 -15.56 -6.65
CA LYS A 19 7.22 -14.57 -7.06
C LYS A 19 7.53 -13.63 -5.91
N CYS A 20 8.60 -13.93 -5.19
CA CYS A 20 9.13 -13.07 -4.14
C CYS A 20 10.65 -13.21 -4.04
N ARG A 21 11.37 -12.12 -4.25
CA ARG A 21 12.82 -12.05 -4.14
C ARG A 21 13.21 -10.80 -3.34
N PHE A 22 13.98 -11.00 -2.28
CA PHE A 22 14.65 -9.89 -1.61
C PHE A 22 15.78 -9.39 -2.52
N MET A 23 15.74 -8.12 -2.88
CA MET A 23 16.72 -7.53 -3.78
C MET A 23 17.93 -7.04 -3.00
N ASP A 24 19.11 -7.25 -3.59
CA ASP A 24 20.36 -6.74 -3.02
C ASP A 24 20.48 -5.23 -3.24
N ARG A 25 21.04 -4.51 -2.27
CA ARG A 25 21.22 -3.07 -2.34
C ARG A 25 22.09 -2.64 -3.53
N SER A 26 23.01 -3.49 -3.97
CA SER A 26 23.85 -3.24 -5.15
C SER A 26 23.06 -3.14 -6.46
N GLU A 27 21.85 -3.68 -6.51
CA GLU A 27 20.95 -3.58 -7.68
C GLU A 27 20.38 -2.16 -7.87
N PHE A 28 20.55 -1.27 -6.89
CA PHE A 28 20.03 0.11 -6.87
C PHE A 28 21.13 1.18 -7.03
N THR A 29 22.31 0.81 -7.49
CA THR A 29 23.44 1.75 -7.64
C THR A 29 23.15 2.92 -8.59
N GLY A 30 22.22 2.74 -9.54
CA GLY A 30 21.74 3.81 -10.43
C GLY A 30 20.75 4.78 -9.78
N GLY A 31 20.24 4.48 -8.58
CA GLY A 31 19.24 5.32 -7.92
C GLY A 31 18.03 5.59 -8.83
N CYS A 32 17.60 6.85 -8.89
CA CYS A 32 16.50 7.29 -9.76
C CYS A 32 16.93 7.87 -11.12
N GLU A 33 18.21 7.76 -11.50
CA GLU A 33 18.74 8.40 -12.73
C GLU A 33 18.00 7.97 -14.02
N TYR A 34 17.47 6.73 -14.07
CA TYR A 34 16.74 6.25 -15.25
C TYR A 34 15.47 7.07 -15.57
N ILE A 35 14.80 7.59 -14.55
CA ILE A 35 13.57 8.40 -14.70
C ILE A 35 13.85 9.91 -14.49
N LYS A 36 15.11 10.30 -14.40
CA LYS A 36 15.47 11.70 -14.27
C LYS A 36 15.18 12.45 -15.57
N GLY A 37 14.60 13.63 -15.42
CA GLY A 37 14.14 14.43 -16.56
C GLY A 37 12.80 14.00 -17.16
N TRP A 38 12.19 12.92 -16.66
CA TRP A 38 10.85 12.54 -17.06
C TRP A 38 9.80 13.50 -16.49
N ASN A 39 8.71 13.67 -17.24
CA ASN A 39 7.50 14.32 -16.74
C ASN A 39 6.69 13.28 -15.96
N ILE A 40 6.63 13.45 -14.65
CA ILE A 40 5.92 12.53 -13.75
C ILE A 40 4.65 13.21 -13.26
N VAL A 41 3.52 12.59 -13.51
CA VAL A 41 2.20 13.09 -13.11
C VAL A 41 1.58 12.15 -12.09
N ILE A 42 1.26 12.68 -10.91
CA ILE A 42 0.55 11.94 -9.85
C ILE A 42 -0.94 12.28 -9.92
N ILE A 43 -1.78 11.26 -10.06
CA ILE A 43 -3.22 11.37 -9.97
C ILE A 43 -3.62 11.18 -8.51
N GLY A 44 -4.16 12.25 -7.90
CA GLY A 44 -4.53 12.26 -6.47
C GLY A 44 -3.42 12.75 -5.56
N CYS A 45 -3.77 13.62 -4.61
CA CYS A 45 -2.87 14.17 -3.60
C CYS A 45 -3.44 13.89 -2.21
N GLY A 46 -3.55 12.58 -1.88
CA GLY A 46 -3.81 12.07 -0.53
C GLY A 46 -2.51 11.85 0.24
N ALA A 47 -2.56 11.10 1.35
CA ALA A 47 -1.38 10.85 2.18
C ALA A 47 -0.24 10.17 1.38
N GLN A 48 -0.52 9.12 0.61
CA GLN A 48 0.48 8.48 -0.22
C GLN A 48 0.94 9.42 -1.36
N GLY A 49 0.00 10.01 -2.10
CA GLY A 49 0.31 10.87 -3.23
C GLY A 49 1.22 12.04 -2.86
N LEU A 50 0.89 12.78 -1.80
CA LEU A 50 1.70 13.89 -1.34
C LEU A 50 3.10 13.45 -0.91
N ASN A 51 3.19 12.46 -0.03
CA ASN A 51 4.45 12.11 0.61
C ASN A 51 5.42 11.39 -0.34
N GLN A 52 4.93 10.55 -1.23
CA GLN A 52 5.76 9.99 -2.30
C GLN A 52 6.21 11.07 -3.28
N GLY A 53 5.33 12.00 -3.68
CA GLY A 53 5.70 13.12 -4.54
C GLY A 53 6.78 14.03 -3.93
N LEU A 54 6.70 14.30 -2.63
CA LEU A 54 7.73 15.05 -1.90
C LEU A 54 9.08 14.34 -1.91
N ASN A 55 9.10 13.02 -1.68
CA ASN A 55 10.34 12.22 -1.71
C ASN A 55 10.95 12.20 -3.11
N MET A 56 10.13 11.99 -4.13
CA MET A 56 10.57 12.00 -5.54
C MET A 56 11.14 13.36 -5.96
N ARG A 57 10.49 14.47 -5.57
CA ARG A 57 10.98 15.82 -5.80
C ARG A 57 12.34 16.06 -5.11
N ASP A 58 12.46 15.66 -3.84
CA ASP A 58 13.70 15.81 -3.07
C ASP A 58 14.82 14.90 -3.62
N SER A 59 14.45 13.86 -4.38
CA SER A 59 15.37 13.04 -5.19
C SER A 59 15.71 13.64 -6.56
N GLY A 60 15.22 14.85 -6.87
CA GLY A 60 15.53 15.58 -8.08
C GLY A 60 14.64 15.29 -9.28
N LEU A 61 13.45 14.73 -9.08
CA LEU A 61 12.50 14.42 -10.14
C LEU A 61 11.47 15.55 -10.35
N ASN A 62 10.95 15.65 -11.58
CA ASN A 62 9.95 16.64 -11.96
C ASN A 62 8.53 16.08 -11.74
N ILE A 63 7.85 16.59 -10.71
CA ILE A 63 6.54 16.09 -10.27
C ILE A 63 5.47 17.15 -10.48
N SER A 64 4.33 16.75 -11.03
CA SER A 64 3.09 17.53 -11.08
C SER A 64 1.89 16.69 -10.63
N TYR A 65 0.81 17.35 -10.23
CA TYR A 65 -0.40 16.69 -9.75
C TYR A 65 -1.57 16.96 -10.69
N ALA A 66 -2.17 15.90 -11.21
CA ALA A 66 -3.43 15.98 -11.92
C ALA A 66 -4.60 15.76 -10.94
N LEU A 67 -5.44 16.77 -10.80
CA LEU A 67 -6.59 16.76 -9.93
C LEU A 67 -7.86 17.01 -10.73
N ARG A 68 -9.01 16.59 -10.18
CA ARG A 68 -10.32 16.88 -10.78
C ARG A 68 -10.55 18.39 -10.84
N GLU A 69 -11.09 18.91 -11.93
CA GLU A 69 -11.38 20.34 -12.14
C GLU A 69 -12.14 20.94 -10.94
N GLN A 70 -13.15 20.23 -10.43
CA GLN A 70 -13.89 20.65 -9.24
C GLN A 70 -13.00 20.80 -8.00
N ALA A 71 -12.03 19.89 -7.81
CA ALA A 71 -11.13 19.97 -6.64
C ALA A 71 -10.18 21.16 -6.73
N ILE A 72 -9.80 21.55 -7.95
CA ILE A 72 -8.99 22.74 -8.23
C ILE A 72 -9.84 24.01 -7.99
N ALA A 73 -11.03 24.08 -8.60
CA ALA A 73 -11.93 25.23 -8.49
C ALA A 73 -12.37 25.52 -7.04
N GLU A 74 -12.69 24.47 -6.30
CA GLU A 74 -13.10 24.56 -4.88
C GLU A 74 -11.90 24.65 -3.92
N LYS A 75 -10.68 24.59 -4.42
CA LYS A 75 -9.44 24.55 -3.61
C LYS A 75 -9.51 23.51 -2.49
N ARG A 76 -9.93 22.29 -2.83
CA ARG A 76 -10.02 21.18 -1.87
C ARG A 76 -8.65 20.88 -1.26
N GLN A 77 -8.63 20.11 -0.18
CA GLN A 77 -7.41 19.78 0.57
C GLN A 77 -6.28 19.24 -0.31
N SER A 78 -6.59 18.40 -1.30
CA SER A 78 -5.60 17.88 -2.26
C SER A 78 -4.93 18.97 -3.10
N PHE A 79 -5.69 19.99 -3.52
CA PHE A 79 -5.15 21.16 -4.21
C PHE A 79 -4.27 22.01 -3.28
N GLN A 80 -4.74 22.26 -2.05
CA GLN A 80 -3.99 23.03 -1.07
C GLN A 80 -2.64 22.37 -0.77
N TRP A 81 -2.65 21.07 -0.46
CA TRP A 81 -1.43 20.32 -0.19
C TRP A 81 -0.41 20.36 -1.34
N ALA A 82 -0.85 20.15 -2.57
CA ALA A 82 0.05 20.22 -3.72
C ALA A 82 0.59 21.64 -3.93
N SER A 83 -0.27 22.66 -3.89
CA SER A 83 0.10 24.06 -4.15
C SER A 83 0.99 24.65 -3.07
N GLU A 84 0.70 24.40 -1.79
CA GLU A 84 1.50 24.87 -0.64
C GLU A 84 2.91 24.27 -0.63
N ASN A 85 3.06 23.07 -1.20
CA ASN A 85 4.36 22.44 -1.37
C ASN A 85 5.06 22.83 -2.69
N GLY A 86 4.51 23.77 -3.46
CA GLY A 86 5.13 24.32 -4.66
C GLY A 86 5.09 23.41 -5.89
N PHE A 87 4.19 22.43 -5.92
CA PHE A 87 4.00 21.59 -7.10
C PHE A 87 3.12 22.25 -8.16
N THR A 88 3.38 21.94 -9.42
CA THR A 88 2.47 22.25 -10.52
C THR A 88 1.19 21.42 -10.37
N VAL A 89 0.03 22.07 -10.45
CA VAL A 89 -1.28 21.44 -10.39
C VAL A 89 -2.08 21.80 -11.63
N GLY A 90 -2.69 20.80 -12.26
CA GLY A 90 -3.57 20.98 -13.40
C GLY A 90 -4.59 19.85 -13.49
N THR A 91 -5.37 19.83 -14.56
CA THR A 91 -6.27 18.71 -14.87
C THR A 91 -5.51 17.56 -15.53
N ALA A 92 -6.16 16.40 -15.66
CA ALA A 92 -5.56 15.27 -16.37
C ALA A 92 -5.33 15.61 -17.85
N GLU A 93 -6.25 16.32 -18.48
CA GLU A 93 -6.20 16.74 -19.87
C GLU A 93 -5.00 17.68 -20.15
N GLU A 94 -4.62 18.49 -19.17
CA GLU A 94 -3.50 19.41 -19.29
C GLU A 94 -2.15 18.73 -19.10
N LEU A 95 -2.03 17.78 -18.18
CA LEU A 95 -0.75 17.26 -17.72
C LEU A 95 -0.40 15.87 -18.26
N VAL A 96 -1.39 14.96 -18.37
CA VAL A 96 -1.15 13.56 -18.74
C VAL A 96 -0.62 13.36 -20.18
N PRO A 97 -1.02 14.14 -21.19
CA PRO A 97 -0.51 13.95 -22.55
C PRO A 97 1.03 14.09 -22.69
N ALA A 98 1.67 14.87 -21.82
CA ALA A 98 3.12 15.04 -21.80
C ALA A 98 3.84 14.08 -20.83
N ALA A 99 3.11 13.31 -20.04
CA ALA A 99 3.68 12.47 -18.98
C ALA A 99 4.41 11.25 -19.56
N ASP A 100 5.60 10.97 -19.03
CA ASP A 100 6.35 9.73 -19.25
C ASP A 100 5.89 8.63 -18.26
N LEU A 101 5.55 9.06 -17.04
CA LEU A 101 5.12 8.22 -15.94
C LEU A 101 3.89 8.85 -15.28
N VAL A 102 2.81 8.11 -15.23
CA VAL A 102 1.58 8.48 -14.52
C VAL A 102 1.39 7.57 -13.32
N LEU A 103 1.30 8.16 -12.12
CA LEU A 103 1.09 7.42 -10.88
C LEU A 103 -0.37 7.55 -10.44
N ASN A 104 -1.08 6.45 -10.37
CA ASN A 104 -2.42 6.42 -9.78
C ASN A 104 -2.29 6.18 -8.26
N LEU A 105 -2.38 7.26 -7.48
CA LEU A 105 -2.34 7.25 -6.02
C LEU A 105 -3.66 7.77 -5.41
N THR A 106 -4.74 7.53 -6.12
CA THR A 106 -6.12 7.74 -5.61
C THR A 106 -6.52 6.59 -4.68
N PRO A 107 -7.57 6.72 -3.86
CA PRO A 107 -8.15 5.59 -3.15
C PRO A 107 -8.63 4.48 -4.10
N ASP A 108 -8.53 3.21 -3.68
CA ASP A 108 -8.84 2.05 -4.54
C ASP A 108 -10.20 2.15 -5.22
N LYS A 109 -11.25 2.56 -4.51
CA LYS A 109 -12.59 2.73 -5.08
C LYS A 109 -12.69 3.75 -6.23
N GLN A 110 -11.66 4.56 -6.43
CA GLN A 110 -11.58 5.54 -7.51
C GLN A 110 -10.67 5.08 -8.65
N HIS A 111 -9.94 3.99 -8.50
CA HIS A 111 -8.95 3.55 -9.47
C HIS A 111 -9.54 3.33 -10.85
N THR A 112 -10.62 2.55 -10.98
CA THR A 112 -11.26 2.28 -12.27
C THR A 112 -11.71 3.57 -12.97
N ALA A 113 -12.34 4.49 -12.24
CA ALA A 113 -12.76 5.77 -12.81
C ALA A 113 -11.56 6.65 -13.22
N ALA A 114 -10.55 6.75 -12.36
CA ALA A 114 -9.34 7.53 -12.63
C ALA A 114 -8.56 6.97 -13.83
N VAL A 115 -8.33 5.66 -13.87
CA VAL A 115 -7.58 5.01 -14.97
C VAL A 115 -8.36 5.08 -16.28
N THR A 116 -9.67 4.87 -16.27
CA THR A 116 -10.52 5.02 -17.46
C THR A 116 -10.44 6.43 -18.04
N ALA A 117 -10.38 7.45 -17.19
CA ALA A 117 -10.28 8.84 -17.64
C ALA A 117 -8.87 9.21 -18.16
N VAL A 118 -7.80 8.75 -17.50
CA VAL A 118 -6.44 9.16 -17.84
C VAL A 118 -5.78 8.32 -18.93
N MET A 119 -6.11 7.03 -19.03
CA MET A 119 -5.47 6.10 -19.96
C MET A 119 -5.56 6.55 -21.44
N PRO A 120 -6.69 7.07 -21.94
CA PRO A 120 -6.77 7.59 -23.30
C PRO A 120 -5.88 8.82 -23.56
N LEU A 121 -5.57 9.59 -22.52
CA LEU A 121 -4.73 10.79 -22.59
C LEU A 121 -3.25 10.47 -22.59
N MET A 122 -2.85 9.29 -22.08
CA MET A 122 -1.44 8.90 -21.97
C MET A 122 -0.83 8.72 -23.36
N LYS A 123 0.37 9.27 -23.54
CA LYS A 123 1.12 9.07 -24.78
C LYS A 123 1.51 7.61 -24.97
N GLN A 124 1.75 7.23 -26.22
CA GLN A 124 2.20 5.88 -26.55
C GLN A 124 3.52 5.53 -25.84
N GLY A 125 3.58 4.34 -25.26
CA GLY A 125 4.77 3.83 -24.56
C GLY A 125 5.00 4.45 -23.19
N ALA A 126 4.07 5.25 -22.66
CA ALA A 126 4.17 5.77 -21.29
C ALA A 126 3.99 4.67 -20.25
N THR A 127 4.35 4.97 -19.02
CA THR A 127 4.22 4.05 -17.89
C THR A 127 3.07 4.46 -16.98
N LEU A 128 2.22 3.50 -16.60
CA LEU A 128 1.21 3.63 -15.56
C LEU A 128 1.71 2.91 -14.30
N ALA A 129 1.74 3.60 -13.17
CA ALA A 129 2.20 3.05 -11.90
C ALA A 129 1.09 3.05 -10.85
N TYR A 130 1.10 2.01 -10.02
CA TYR A 130 0.23 1.82 -8.87
C TYR A 130 1.07 1.67 -7.58
N SER A 131 0.46 1.95 -6.43
CA SER A 131 1.01 1.58 -5.12
C SER A 131 0.24 0.44 -4.45
N HIS A 132 -0.87 -0.01 -5.04
CA HIS A 132 -1.64 -1.19 -4.67
C HIS A 132 -2.26 -1.79 -5.92
N GLY A 133 -2.22 -3.11 -6.04
CA GLY A 133 -2.61 -3.80 -7.27
C GLY A 133 -4.10 -4.11 -7.43
N PHE A 134 -4.98 -3.68 -6.50
CA PHE A 134 -6.39 -4.05 -6.44
C PHE A 134 -7.14 -3.86 -7.77
N ASN A 135 -6.95 -2.71 -8.41
CA ASN A 135 -7.62 -2.38 -9.67
C ASN A 135 -7.32 -3.39 -10.80
N ILE A 136 -6.06 -3.86 -10.89
CA ILE A 136 -5.66 -4.87 -11.88
C ILE A 136 -6.17 -6.25 -11.46
N VAL A 137 -5.94 -6.64 -10.20
CA VAL A 137 -6.15 -8.03 -9.75
C VAL A 137 -7.61 -8.32 -9.45
N GLU A 138 -8.27 -7.46 -8.70
CA GLU A 138 -9.64 -7.70 -8.20
C GLU A 138 -10.72 -7.11 -9.11
N GLU A 139 -10.53 -5.90 -9.61
CA GLU A 139 -11.47 -5.28 -10.53
C GLU A 139 -11.25 -5.73 -11.99
N GLY A 140 -10.09 -6.32 -12.32
CA GLY A 140 -9.76 -6.84 -13.65
C GLY A 140 -9.63 -5.74 -14.70
N MET A 141 -9.12 -4.56 -14.31
CA MET A 141 -8.92 -3.43 -15.22
C MET A 141 -7.98 -3.79 -16.36
N GLN A 142 -8.46 -3.60 -17.59
CA GLN A 142 -7.68 -3.83 -18.80
C GLN A 142 -6.94 -2.55 -19.19
N ILE A 143 -5.62 -2.64 -19.33
CA ILE A 143 -4.78 -1.50 -19.71
C ILE A 143 -4.35 -1.65 -21.17
N ARG A 144 -4.21 -0.51 -21.86
CA ARG A 144 -3.72 -0.47 -23.25
C ARG A 144 -2.38 -1.24 -23.36
N GLU A 145 -2.24 -2.05 -24.40
CA GLU A 145 -1.09 -2.93 -24.62
C GLU A 145 0.23 -2.19 -24.84
N ASP A 146 0.18 -0.94 -25.28
CA ASP A 146 1.36 -0.10 -25.51
C ASP A 146 1.94 0.52 -24.24
N LEU A 147 1.21 0.45 -23.12
CA LEU A 147 1.65 1.00 -21.85
C LEU A 147 2.44 -0.02 -21.02
N THR A 148 3.48 0.45 -20.36
CA THR A 148 4.14 -0.31 -19.29
C THR A 148 3.38 -0.13 -17.98
N VAL A 149 3.07 -1.22 -17.27
CA VAL A 149 2.36 -1.18 -15.99
C VAL A 149 3.23 -1.71 -14.87
N ILE A 150 3.48 -0.87 -13.88
CA ILE A 150 4.31 -1.22 -12.72
C ILE A 150 3.55 -0.97 -11.42
N MET A 151 4.03 -1.59 -10.36
CA MET A 151 3.63 -1.29 -9.00
C MET A 151 4.86 -1.01 -8.14
N VAL A 152 4.76 0.04 -7.32
CA VAL A 152 5.74 0.37 -6.29
C VAL A 152 4.96 0.67 -5.02
N ALA A 153 4.95 -0.28 -4.09
CA ALA A 153 4.11 -0.29 -2.89
C ALA A 153 4.97 -0.16 -1.62
N PRO A 154 5.14 1.06 -1.09
CA PRO A 154 5.72 1.24 0.25
C PRO A 154 4.82 0.58 1.30
N LYS A 155 5.39 -0.29 2.16
CA LYS A 155 4.62 -1.06 3.14
C LYS A 155 4.47 -0.31 4.47
N CYS A 156 3.90 0.90 4.38
CA CYS A 156 3.51 1.71 5.54
C CYS A 156 2.57 2.85 5.13
N PRO A 157 1.91 3.53 6.09
CA PRO A 157 1.14 4.73 5.82
C PRO A 157 1.97 5.83 5.16
N GLY A 158 1.31 6.69 4.36
CA GLY A 158 2.01 7.72 3.58
C GLY A 158 2.81 8.72 4.41
N THR A 159 2.38 9.03 5.62
CA THR A 159 3.12 9.89 6.57
C THR A 159 4.48 9.31 6.92
N GLU A 160 4.53 8.01 7.21
CA GLU A 160 5.75 7.29 7.56
C GLU A 160 6.70 7.16 6.37
N VAL A 161 6.16 7.04 5.13
CA VAL A 161 6.98 7.09 3.91
C VAL A 161 7.81 8.38 3.88
N ARG A 162 7.23 9.52 4.27
CA ARG A 162 7.94 10.82 4.32
C ARG A 162 8.92 10.91 5.48
N GLU A 163 8.48 10.56 6.68
CA GLU A 163 9.31 10.72 7.87
C GLU A 163 10.54 9.81 7.84
N GLU A 164 10.40 8.56 7.42
CA GLU A 164 11.54 7.64 7.31
C GLU A 164 12.49 8.04 6.15
N TYR A 165 11.95 8.62 5.06
CA TYR A 165 12.79 9.19 4.00
C TYR A 165 13.66 10.34 4.53
N LYS A 166 13.08 11.29 5.28
CA LYS A 166 13.81 12.42 5.90
C LYS A 166 14.88 11.94 6.88
N ARG A 167 14.61 10.86 7.61
CA ARG A 167 15.57 10.22 8.53
C ARG A 167 16.71 9.50 7.79
N GLY A 168 16.60 9.32 6.47
CA GLY A 168 17.58 8.60 5.66
C GLY A 168 17.42 7.08 5.65
N PHE A 169 16.39 6.52 6.30
CA PHE A 169 16.15 5.08 6.38
C PHE A 169 15.25 4.55 5.26
N GLY A 170 14.22 5.30 4.88
CA GLY A 170 13.19 4.82 3.98
C GLY A 170 12.29 3.76 4.61
N VAL A 171 11.42 3.15 3.79
CA VAL A 171 10.50 2.10 4.22
C VAL A 171 10.59 0.89 3.29
N PRO A 172 10.37 -0.34 3.79
CA PRO A 172 10.32 -1.53 2.95
C PRO A 172 9.32 -1.34 1.82
N THR A 173 9.74 -1.63 0.59
CA THR A 173 8.95 -1.35 -0.60
C THR A 173 8.88 -2.60 -1.49
N LEU A 174 7.69 -2.93 -1.95
CA LEU A 174 7.49 -3.99 -2.91
C LEU A 174 7.42 -3.39 -4.32
N ILE A 175 8.08 -4.04 -5.28
CA ILE A 175 7.99 -3.69 -6.70
C ILE A 175 7.47 -4.85 -7.53
N ALA A 176 6.68 -4.55 -8.55
CA ALA A 176 6.20 -5.52 -9.52
C ALA A 176 6.02 -4.89 -10.90
N VAL A 177 6.05 -5.75 -11.92
CA VAL A 177 5.69 -5.41 -13.30
C VAL A 177 4.52 -6.30 -13.70
N HIS A 178 3.49 -5.71 -14.30
CA HIS A 178 2.37 -6.48 -14.83
C HIS A 178 2.82 -7.23 -16.08
N PRO A 179 2.71 -8.58 -16.12
CA PRO A 179 3.32 -9.36 -17.18
C PRO A 179 2.72 -9.14 -18.57
N GLU A 180 1.47 -8.65 -18.64
CA GLU A 180 0.78 -8.38 -19.88
C GLU A 180 1.04 -6.96 -20.41
N ASN A 181 1.71 -6.10 -19.62
CA ASN A 181 1.92 -4.69 -19.92
C ASN A 181 3.37 -4.25 -19.66
N ASP A 182 4.30 -4.82 -20.39
CA ASP A 182 5.71 -4.38 -20.44
C ASP A 182 6.28 -4.53 -21.85
N PRO A 183 5.71 -3.83 -22.84
CA PRO A 183 6.07 -4.03 -24.26
C PRO A 183 7.51 -3.69 -24.59
N GLN A 184 8.16 -2.85 -23.78
CA GLN A 184 9.55 -2.44 -23.96
C GLN A 184 10.53 -3.24 -23.08
N GLY A 185 10.04 -4.08 -22.15
CA GLY A 185 10.86 -4.85 -21.22
C GLY A 185 11.62 -3.99 -20.20
N ASN A 186 11.21 -2.75 -19.97
CA ASN A 186 11.89 -1.80 -19.10
C ASN A 186 11.16 -1.54 -17.77
N GLY A 187 10.00 -2.15 -17.56
CA GLY A 187 9.17 -1.93 -16.38
C GLY A 187 9.90 -2.17 -15.06
N HIS A 188 10.74 -3.21 -14.99
CA HIS A 188 11.55 -3.50 -13.80
C HIS A 188 12.56 -2.38 -13.49
N THR A 189 13.20 -1.80 -14.52
CA THR A 189 14.14 -0.69 -14.35
C THR A 189 13.43 0.58 -13.86
N ILE A 190 12.24 0.86 -14.40
CA ILE A 190 11.41 1.99 -13.98
C ILE A 190 10.96 1.81 -12.52
N ALA A 191 10.49 0.62 -12.15
CA ALA A 191 10.05 0.31 -10.80
C ALA A 191 11.18 0.46 -9.76
N LYS A 192 12.40 0.00 -10.09
CA LYS A 192 13.60 0.21 -9.26
C LYS A 192 13.92 1.69 -9.08
N ALA A 193 13.92 2.46 -10.16
CA ALA A 193 14.21 3.88 -10.11
C ALA A 193 13.17 4.65 -9.27
N TYR A 194 11.89 4.29 -9.39
CA TYR A 194 10.83 4.84 -8.55
C TYR A 194 11.01 4.45 -7.08
N ALA A 195 11.27 3.19 -6.76
CA ALA A 195 11.52 2.74 -5.39
C ALA A 195 12.71 3.49 -4.76
N SER A 196 13.78 3.73 -5.51
CA SER A 196 14.92 4.54 -5.06
C SER A 196 14.53 5.99 -4.82
N ALA A 197 13.73 6.59 -5.73
CA ALA A 197 13.27 7.97 -5.59
C ALA A 197 12.42 8.22 -4.34
N THR A 198 11.72 7.18 -3.87
CA THR A 198 10.93 7.24 -2.62
C THR A 198 11.71 6.78 -1.38
N GLY A 199 12.94 6.28 -1.56
CA GLY A 199 13.82 5.84 -0.47
C GLY A 199 13.67 4.38 -0.07
N GLY A 200 12.89 3.57 -0.81
CA GLY A 200 12.67 2.17 -0.53
C GLY A 200 13.95 1.32 -0.58
N ASP A 201 14.88 1.65 -1.47
CA ASP A 201 16.19 1.01 -1.61
C ASP A 201 17.06 1.07 -0.34
N ARG A 202 16.80 2.01 0.54
CA ARG A 202 17.53 2.17 1.81
C ARG A 202 17.07 1.17 2.87
N ALA A 203 15.76 0.87 2.88
CA ALA A 203 15.14 -0.03 3.85
C ALA A 203 15.09 -1.49 3.36
N GLY A 204 14.97 -1.68 2.05
CA GLY A 204 14.90 -2.98 1.38
C GLY A 204 13.76 -3.04 0.38
N VAL A 205 14.01 -3.67 -0.75
CA VAL A 205 13.04 -3.85 -1.82
C VAL A 205 12.78 -5.33 -2.04
N LEU A 206 11.50 -5.67 -2.20
CA LEU A 206 11.03 -7.00 -2.56
C LEU A 206 10.50 -6.96 -3.99
N GLU A 207 11.10 -7.74 -4.88
CA GLU A 207 10.50 -8.02 -6.18
C GLU A 207 9.40 -9.06 -6.02
N SER A 208 8.20 -8.75 -6.51
CA SER A 208 7.02 -9.60 -6.39
C SER A 208 6.13 -9.50 -7.63
N SER A 209 4.86 -9.84 -7.50
CA SER A 209 3.83 -9.67 -8.51
C SER A 209 2.65 -8.85 -7.97
N PHE A 210 1.82 -8.31 -8.87
CA PHE A 210 0.55 -7.68 -8.50
C PHE A 210 -0.33 -8.61 -7.68
N ILE A 211 -0.40 -9.88 -8.07
CA ILE A 211 -1.22 -10.89 -7.38
C ILE A 211 -0.71 -11.18 -5.97
N ALA A 212 0.59 -11.45 -5.82
CA ALA A 212 1.16 -11.77 -4.52
C ALA A 212 1.03 -10.58 -3.56
N GLU A 213 1.23 -9.37 -4.06
CA GLU A 213 1.04 -8.15 -3.26
C GLU A 213 -0.38 -8.02 -2.76
N VAL A 214 -1.38 -8.01 -3.67
CA VAL A 214 -2.79 -7.82 -3.30
C VAL A 214 -3.26 -8.90 -2.33
N LYS A 215 -2.99 -10.18 -2.62
CA LYS A 215 -3.45 -11.28 -1.76
C LYS A 215 -2.78 -11.26 -0.38
N SER A 216 -1.49 -10.93 -0.29
CA SER A 216 -0.79 -10.86 1.00
C SER A 216 -1.14 -9.60 1.80
N ASP A 217 -1.35 -8.48 1.12
CA ASP A 217 -1.70 -7.21 1.75
C ASP A 217 -3.09 -7.30 2.41
N LEU A 218 -4.10 -7.73 1.65
CA LEU A 218 -5.45 -7.94 2.16
C LEU A 218 -5.47 -8.91 3.35
N MET A 219 -4.68 -10.00 3.29
CA MET A 219 -4.60 -10.95 4.40
C MET A 219 -3.93 -10.33 5.63
N GLY A 220 -2.76 -9.72 5.45
CA GLY A 220 -1.94 -9.22 6.55
C GLY A 220 -2.57 -8.02 7.24
N GLU A 221 -3.05 -7.04 6.49
CA GLU A 221 -3.62 -5.83 7.04
C GLU A 221 -4.87 -6.12 7.86
N GLN A 222 -5.77 -6.95 7.35
CA GLN A 222 -7.07 -7.15 7.96
C GLN A 222 -7.02 -8.12 9.15
N THR A 223 -6.13 -9.09 9.15
CA THR A 223 -5.99 -10.03 10.25
C THR A 223 -5.10 -9.49 11.36
N ILE A 224 -3.84 -9.22 11.07
CA ILE A 224 -2.83 -8.89 12.07
C ILE A 224 -2.90 -7.41 12.45
N LEU A 225 -2.81 -6.51 11.44
CA LEU A 225 -2.63 -5.08 11.70
C LEU A 225 -3.90 -4.42 12.22
N CYS A 226 -5.06 -4.73 11.64
CA CYS A 226 -6.32 -4.11 12.04
C CYS A 226 -7.15 -5.02 12.95
N GLY A 227 -7.34 -6.29 12.61
CA GLY A 227 -8.21 -7.19 13.34
C GLY A 227 -7.69 -7.56 14.73
N MET A 228 -6.50 -8.13 14.83
CA MET A 228 -5.94 -8.58 16.10
C MET A 228 -5.50 -7.43 17.01
N LEU A 229 -4.86 -6.39 16.44
CA LEU A 229 -4.45 -5.22 17.20
C LEU A 229 -5.64 -4.56 17.89
N GLN A 230 -6.70 -4.29 17.13
CA GLN A 230 -7.93 -3.69 17.64
C GLN A 230 -8.60 -4.58 18.69
N THR A 231 -8.79 -5.86 18.37
CA THR A 231 -9.47 -6.82 19.28
C THR A 231 -8.69 -6.99 20.58
N GLY A 232 -7.38 -7.19 20.50
CA GLY A 232 -6.52 -7.32 21.69
C GLY A 232 -6.52 -6.05 22.55
N ALA A 233 -6.49 -4.88 21.93
CA ALA A 233 -6.55 -3.60 22.65
C ALA A 233 -7.90 -3.42 23.36
N ILE A 234 -9.03 -3.69 22.69
CA ILE A 234 -10.37 -3.56 23.27
C ILE A 234 -10.55 -4.52 24.42
N LEU A 235 -10.24 -5.81 24.25
CA LEU A 235 -10.40 -6.82 25.27
C LEU A 235 -9.50 -6.56 26.49
N GLY A 236 -8.24 -6.19 26.27
CA GLY A 236 -7.33 -5.83 27.34
C GLY A 236 -7.81 -4.62 28.13
N HIS A 237 -8.26 -3.57 27.45
CA HIS A 237 -8.83 -2.38 28.08
C HIS A 237 -10.06 -2.72 28.92
N GLN A 238 -10.99 -3.52 28.37
CA GLN A 238 -12.20 -3.93 29.10
C GLN A 238 -11.89 -4.71 30.39
N GLN A 239 -10.90 -5.62 30.35
CA GLN A 239 -10.51 -6.36 31.55
C GLN A 239 -9.91 -5.47 32.63
N LEU A 240 -9.13 -4.46 32.24
CA LEU A 240 -8.59 -3.48 33.19
C LEU A 240 -9.68 -2.62 33.83
N LEU A 241 -10.68 -2.19 33.07
CA LEU A 241 -11.86 -1.48 33.59
C LEU A 241 -12.67 -2.35 34.56
N ASN A 242 -12.90 -3.62 34.23
CA ASN A 242 -13.60 -4.56 35.11
C ASN A 242 -12.88 -4.76 36.44
N LEU A 243 -11.55 -4.62 36.47
CA LEU A 243 -10.75 -4.67 37.70
C LEU A 243 -10.78 -3.37 38.49
N GLY A 244 -11.36 -2.28 37.95
CA GLY A 244 -11.42 -0.97 38.59
C GLY A 244 -10.25 -0.05 38.29
N VAL A 245 -9.45 -0.35 37.26
CA VAL A 245 -8.38 0.55 36.79
C VAL A 245 -9.00 1.76 36.12
N ASP A 246 -8.45 2.94 36.37
CA ASP A 246 -8.88 4.18 35.72
C ASP A 246 -8.82 4.08 34.18
N ALA A 247 -9.88 4.54 33.52
CA ALA A 247 -10.05 4.38 32.08
C ALA A 247 -8.97 5.10 31.27
N ALA A 248 -8.55 6.29 31.67
CA ALA A 248 -7.52 7.04 30.94
C ALA A 248 -6.14 6.38 31.13
N TYR A 249 -5.86 5.89 32.32
CA TYR A 249 -4.64 5.14 32.62
C TYR A 249 -4.59 3.82 31.84
N ALA A 250 -5.68 3.03 31.85
CA ALA A 250 -5.76 1.76 31.11
C ALA A 250 -5.54 1.97 29.59
N ARG A 251 -6.13 3.01 29.02
CA ARG A 251 -5.95 3.37 27.61
C ARG A 251 -4.49 3.66 27.29
N LYS A 252 -3.84 4.48 28.09
CA LYS A 252 -2.43 4.84 27.90
C LYS A 252 -1.50 3.66 28.08
N LEU A 253 -1.76 2.79 29.04
CA LEU A 253 -0.96 1.59 29.28
C LEU A 253 -0.95 0.65 28.08
N ILE A 254 -2.13 0.42 27.47
CA ILE A 254 -2.26 -0.41 26.27
C ILE A 254 -1.57 0.25 25.07
N GLN A 255 -1.78 1.55 24.86
CA GLN A 255 -1.13 2.30 23.80
C GLN A 255 0.41 2.17 23.89
N TYR A 256 0.98 2.47 25.04
CA TYR A 256 2.43 2.38 25.24
C TYR A 256 2.96 0.94 25.11
N GLY A 257 2.18 -0.05 25.49
CA GLY A 257 2.51 -1.45 25.27
C GLY A 257 2.68 -1.78 23.80
N TRP A 258 1.72 -1.36 22.97
CA TRP A 258 1.78 -1.55 21.51
C TRP A 258 2.94 -0.80 20.87
N GLU A 259 3.17 0.45 21.23
CA GLU A 259 4.29 1.26 20.71
C GLU A 259 5.63 0.59 21.02
N THR A 260 5.82 0.10 22.25
CA THR A 260 7.05 -0.57 22.69
C THR A 260 7.28 -1.90 21.97
N VAL A 261 6.23 -2.72 21.82
CA VAL A 261 6.31 -4.01 21.15
C VAL A 261 6.59 -3.82 19.66
N THR A 262 5.90 -2.87 19.01
CA THR A 262 6.11 -2.56 17.59
C THR A 262 7.53 -2.07 17.33
N GLU A 263 8.10 -1.24 18.19
CA GLU A 263 9.50 -0.83 18.08
C GLU A 263 10.46 -2.02 18.23
N GLY A 264 10.15 -2.95 19.13
CA GLY A 264 10.92 -4.19 19.28
C GLY A 264 10.95 -5.06 18.04
N LEU A 265 9.87 -5.08 17.25
CA LEU A 265 9.78 -5.85 16.00
C LEU A 265 10.73 -5.34 14.91
N LYS A 266 11.04 -4.04 14.86
CA LYS A 266 11.93 -3.43 13.86
C LYS A 266 13.37 -3.99 13.90
N HIS A 267 13.79 -4.51 15.04
CA HIS A 267 15.18 -4.89 15.31
C HIS A 267 15.42 -6.42 15.33
N GLY A 268 14.72 -7.17 14.49
CA GLY A 268 14.95 -8.61 14.38
C GLY A 268 13.68 -9.44 14.50
N GLY A 269 12.53 -8.82 14.26
CA GLY A 269 11.24 -9.48 14.17
C GLY A 269 10.71 -10.01 15.50
N ILE A 270 9.75 -10.92 15.39
CA ILE A 270 9.02 -11.48 16.55
C ILE A 270 9.97 -12.16 17.53
N THR A 271 10.95 -12.92 17.07
CA THR A 271 11.91 -13.63 17.92
C THR A 271 12.68 -12.66 18.82
N ASN A 272 13.25 -11.60 18.24
CA ASN A 272 13.99 -10.60 19.01
C ASN A 272 13.08 -9.85 19.98
N MET A 273 11.87 -9.51 19.58
CA MET A 273 10.88 -8.89 20.47
C MET A 273 10.55 -9.80 21.66
N MET A 274 10.27 -11.09 21.40
CA MET A 274 9.98 -12.06 22.45
C MET A 274 11.17 -12.27 23.41
N ASP A 275 12.40 -12.25 22.91
CA ASP A 275 13.61 -12.41 23.74
C ASP A 275 13.80 -11.27 24.75
N ARG A 276 13.25 -10.11 24.48
CA ARG A 276 13.30 -8.93 25.37
C ARG A 276 12.28 -8.96 26.51
N LEU A 277 11.28 -9.85 26.45
CA LEU A 277 10.28 -9.98 27.48
C LEU A 277 10.84 -10.70 28.73
N SER A 278 10.25 -10.45 29.90
CA SER A 278 10.53 -11.21 31.12
C SER A 278 10.10 -12.68 30.97
N ASN A 279 10.77 -13.59 31.69
CA ASN A 279 10.44 -15.02 31.62
C ASN A 279 8.96 -15.34 31.94
N PRO A 280 8.34 -14.78 33.01
CA PRO A 280 6.90 -14.98 33.22
C PRO A 280 6.02 -14.52 32.10
N ALA A 281 6.33 -13.37 31.48
CA ALA A 281 5.58 -12.87 30.33
C ALA A 281 5.72 -13.78 29.11
N LYS A 282 6.93 -14.30 28.84
CA LYS A 282 7.16 -15.27 27.76
C LYS A 282 6.32 -16.53 27.91
N ILE A 283 6.37 -17.15 29.11
CA ILE A 283 5.63 -18.40 29.36
C ILE A 283 4.14 -18.18 29.13
N ARG A 284 3.56 -17.15 29.74
CA ARG A 284 2.12 -16.87 29.57
C ARG A 284 1.76 -16.48 28.14
N ALA A 285 2.63 -15.75 27.43
CA ALA A 285 2.40 -15.42 26.03
C ALA A 285 2.36 -16.66 25.13
N PHE A 286 3.25 -17.65 25.38
CA PHE A 286 3.24 -18.90 24.64
C PHE A 286 1.98 -19.75 24.94
N ASP A 287 1.60 -19.88 26.18
CA ASP A 287 0.37 -20.61 26.56
C ASP A 287 -0.86 -19.98 25.88
N MET A 288 -0.99 -18.65 25.98
CA MET A 288 -2.09 -17.92 25.36
C MET A 288 -2.06 -18.03 23.83
N ALA A 289 -0.87 -18.05 23.21
CA ALA A 289 -0.74 -18.20 21.75
C ALA A 289 -1.27 -19.56 21.28
N GLU A 290 -1.06 -20.65 22.04
CA GLU A 290 -1.62 -21.96 21.69
C GLU A 290 -3.16 -21.95 21.77
N ASP A 291 -3.74 -21.36 22.82
CA ASP A 291 -5.18 -21.20 22.94
C ASP A 291 -5.77 -20.38 21.79
N LEU A 292 -5.12 -19.25 21.45
CA LEU A 292 -5.55 -18.37 20.35
C LEU A 292 -5.44 -19.03 18.98
N LYS A 293 -4.46 -19.88 18.71
CA LYS A 293 -4.33 -20.60 17.45
C LYS A 293 -5.59 -21.44 17.15
N VAL A 294 -6.13 -22.11 18.15
CA VAL A 294 -7.34 -22.93 17.98
C VAL A 294 -8.53 -22.09 17.53
N ILE A 295 -8.65 -20.87 18.07
CA ILE A 295 -9.76 -19.96 17.77
C ILE A 295 -9.56 -19.26 16.43
N LEU A 296 -8.33 -18.77 16.18
CA LEU A 296 -8.03 -17.90 15.05
C LEU A 296 -7.75 -18.65 13.74
N ALA A 297 -7.20 -19.86 13.79
CA ALA A 297 -6.86 -20.60 12.58
C ALA A 297 -8.04 -20.77 11.60
N PRO A 298 -9.25 -21.20 12.04
CA PRO A 298 -10.38 -21.31 11.12
C PRO A 298 -10.87 -19.96 10.59
N LEU A 299 -10.75 -18.88 11.37
CA LEU A 299 -11.12 -17.54 10.95
C LEU A 299 -10.14 -17.01 9.88
N PHE A 300 -8.85 -17.23 10.08
CA PHE A 300 -7.81 -16.83 9.13
C PHE A 300 -7.90 -17.64 7.83
N GLN A 301 -8.17 -18.94 7.94
CA GLN A 301 -8.37 -19.78 6.76
C GLN A 301 -9.56 -19.28 5.94
N LYS A 302 -10.71 -19.08 6.60
CA LYS A 302 -11.90 -18.56 5.92
C LYS A 302 -11.63 -17.22 5.24
N HIS A 303 -10.96 -16.30 5.93
CA HIS A 303 -10.62 -15.00 5.35
C HIS A 303 -9.70 -15.12 4.13
N MET A 304 -8.70 -16.01 4.19
CA MET A 304 -7.84 -16.28 3.04
C MET A 304 -8.61 -16.90 1.87
N ASP A 305 -9.54 -17.81 2.14
CA ASP A 305 -10.40 -18.40 1.11
C ASP A 305 -11.27 -17.30 0.46
N ASP A 306 -11.91 -16.44 1.24
CA ASP A 306 -12.70 -15.30 0.75
C ASP A 306 -11.87 -14.35 -0.14
N ILE A 307 -10.58 -14.10 0.22
CA ILE A 307 -9.66 -13.31 -0.60
C ILE A 307 -9.31 -14.02 -1.91
N ILE A 308 -8.99 -15.31 -1.87
CA ILE A 308 -8.60 -16.10 -3.05
C ILE A 308 -9.78 -16.26 -4.02
N GLU A 309 -10.96 -16.50 -3.51
CA GLU A 309 -12.19 -16.66 -4.30
C GLU A 309 -12.73 -15.32 -4.83
N GLY A 310 -12.27 -14.18 -4.27
CA GLY A 310 -12.72 -12.83 -4.62
C GLY A 310 -14.02 -12.42 -3.94
N GLU A 311 -14.51 -13.21 -2.95
CA GLU A 311 -15.71 -12.88 -2.18
C GLU A 311 -15.52 -11.63 -1.35
N PHE A 312 -14.35 -11.51 -0.70
CA PHE A 312 -13.99 -10.32 0.07
C PHE A 312 -14.04 -9.05 -0.79
N SER A 313 -13.35 -9.06 -1.93
CA SER A 313 -13.29 -7.91 -2.84
C SER A 313 -14.66 -7.54 -3.41
N ARG A 314 -15.48 -8.55 -3.73
CA ARG A 314 -16.86 -8.34 -4.18
C ARG A 314 -17.72 -7.66 -3.10
N THR A 315 -17.62 -8.11 -1.86
CA THR A 315 -18.35 -7.52 -0.73
C THR A 315 -17.93 -6.05 -0.50
N MET A 316 -16.64 -5.77 -0.61
CA MET A 316 -16.11 -4.42 -0.46
C MET A 316 -16.59 -3.51 -1.60
N MET A 317 -16.57 -3.99 -2.86
CA MET A 317 -17.06 -3.21 -4.00
C MET A 317 -18.56 -2.92 -3.90
N ILE A 318 -19.35 -3.86 -3.38
CA ILE A 318 -20.79 -3.63 -3.12
C ILE A 318 -20.99 -2.49 -2.09
N ASP A 319 -20.15 -2.42 -1.04
CA ASP A 319 -20.23 -1.34 -0.07
C ASP A 319 -19.85 0.01 -0.70
N TRP A 320 -18.85 0.03 -1.58
CA TRP A 320 -18.51 1.22 -2.35
C TRP A 320 -19.66 1.72 -3.23
N ASP A 321 -20.38 0.81 -3.89
CA ASP A 321 -21.56 1.14 -4.73
C ASP A 321 -22.73 1.66 -3.88
N ASN A 322 -22.74 1.36 -2.56
CA ASN A 322 -23.70 1.84 -1.58
C ASN A 322 -23.16 3.01 -0.72
N ASP A 323 -22.27 3.81 -1.28
CA ASP A 323 -21.71 5.01 -0.61
C ASP A 323 -21.01 4.72 0.73
N ASP A 324 -20.31 3.59 0.81
CA ASP A 324 -19.58 3.15 2.01
C ASP A 324 -20.49 2.97 3.25
N ALA A 325 -21.74 2.57 3.06
CA ALA A 325 -22.77 2.55 4.11
C ALA A 325 -22.37 1.70 5.32
N ASN A 326 -21.76 0.52 5.11
CA ASN A 326 -21.28 -0.33 6.20
C ASN A 326 -20.06 0.29 6.90
N LEU A 327 -19.11 0.83 6.14
CA LEU A 327 -17.94 1.51 6.70
C LEU A 327 -18.36 2.68 7.60
N LEU A 328 -19.29 3.51 7.14
CA LEU A 328 -19.80 4.66 7.91
C LEU A 328 -20.53 4.21 9.18
N LYS A 329 -21.27 3.11 9.11
CA LYS A 329 -21.94 2.52 10.28
C LYS A 329 -20.92 2.05 11.33
N TRP A 330 -19.85 1.38 10.94
CA TRP A 330 -18.81 0.95 11.88
C TRP A 330 -18.05 2.13 12.49
N ARG A 331 -17.77 3.17 11.72
CA ARG A 331 -17.11 4.38 12.23
C ARG A 331 -17.96 5.16 13.24
N SER A 332 -19.26 4.95 13.27
CA SER A 332 -20.18 5.61 14.23
C SER A 332 -20.33 4.84 15.55
N GLN A 333 -19.82 3.64 15.66
CA GLN A 333 -19.80 2.80 16.88
C GLN A 333 -18.55 3.12 17.73
#